data_7c73052149b9d5ed95d8ae6d75c2b4e8
#
_entry.id   7c73052149b9d5ed95d8ae6d75c2b4e8
#
_cell.length_a   1.000
_cell.length_b   1.000
_cell.length_c   1.000
_cell.angle_alpha   90.00
_cell.angle_beta   90.00
_cell.angle_gamma   90.00
#
_symmetry.space_group_name_H-M   'P 1'
#
loop_
_entity.id
_entity.type
_entity.pdbx_description
1 polymer ?
#
loop_
_entity_poly.entity_id
_entity_poly.type
_entity_poly.pdbx_seq_one_letter_code
_entity_poly.pdbx_strand_id
1 'polypeptide(L)'
;EAEYQTKRLAHYPCMAIWTGNNEIAESYTDWFPAPIKPERFYGEKIFNYIQPRAVHRNSPLVPYMPSSPYFGDRANESEQGDVHAWSFFGRHPKTKFKFVYELEAFDRIPARFSSEYGFFGAQMESTVRRYLDGTEMRFDNPIWKHHGEFDRKRSNIDGAIDRHLTEFKNLDEHGYLLYSGIMQGLLYAELAEAMRRKPYGAGDLIWMYNDCWPETGWTIIDYYLTRKISFYFLKRAFATKKLIIRACEGGAEVTVINETPEAFTADIHCGYMTFT
;
A
#
# COMPACT_ATOMS: atom_id res chain seq x y z
N GLU A 1 18.61 19.51 -4.74
CA GLU A 1 18.12 18.30 -4.04
C GLU A 1 18.48 17.03 -4.81
N ALA A 2 18.17 16.90 -6.12
CA ALA A 2 18.46 15.69 -6.90
C ALA A 2 19.96 15.30 -6.85
N GLU A 3 20.87 16.27 -7.03
CA GLU A 3 22.32 16.05 -6.91
C GLU A 3 22.72 15.53 -5.53
N TYR A 4 22.12 16.05 -4.48
CA TYR A 4 22.40 15.62 -3.11
C TYR A 4 21.91 14.21 -2.85
N GLN A 5 20.66 13.91 -3.17
CA GLN A 5 20.06 12.60 -2.90
C GLN A 5 20.69 11.49 -3.74
N THR A 6 20.98 11.74 -5.01
CA THR A 6 21.64 10.76 -5.85
C THR A 6 23.05 10.43 -5.36
N LYS A 7 23.85 11.42 -4.91
CA LYS A 7 25.14 11.18 -4.28
C LYS A 7 25.02 10.39 -2.98
N ARG A 8 24.02 10.71 -2.16
CA ARG A 8 23.81 10.08 -0.85
C ARG A 8 23.36 8.62 -0.96
N LEU A 9 22.55 8.29 -1.96
CA LEU A 9 21.86 6.99 -2.02
C LEU A 9 22.38 6.04 -3.11
N ALA A 10 23.12 6.54 -4.11
CA ALA A 10 23.55 5.73 -5.25
C ALA A 10 24.41 4.51 -4.91
N HIS A 11 25.08 4.52 -3.76
CA HIS A 11 25.94 3.41 -3.33
C HIS A 11 25.21 2.23 -2.71
N TYR A 12 23.90 2.36 -2.41
CA TYR A 12 23.13 1.25 -1.87
C TYR A 12 22.78 0.24 -2.95
N PRO A 13 23.08 -1.06 -2.77
CA PRO A 13 22.83 -2.08 -3.79
C PRO A 13 21.36 -2.37 -4.04
N CYS A 14 20.47 -1.91 -3.17
CA CYS A 14 19.02 -2.02 -3.32
C CYS A 14 18.39 -0.96 -4.24
N MET A 15 19.18 0.01 -4.75
CA MET A 15 18.68 1.02 -5.67
C MET A 15 18.36 0.41 -7.03
N ALA A 16 17.08 0.23 -7.30
CA ALA A 16 16.58 -0.37 -8.53
C ALA A 16 16.20 0.66 -9.60
N ILE A 17 15.61 1.80 -9.18
CA ILE A 17 15.12 2.84 -10.08
C ILE A 17 15.05 4.19 -9.36
N TRP A 18 15.30 5.26 -10.10
CA TRP A 18 15.06 6.65 -9.68
C TRP A 18 13.79 7.17 -10.32
N THR A 19 12.92 7.78 -9.54
CA THR A 19 11.69 8.43 -10.04
C THR A 19 11.70 9.93 -9.76
N GLY A 20 11.26 10.71 -10.74
CA GLY A 20 11.38 12.17 -10.70
C GLY A 20 10.34 12.86 -9.83
N ASN A 21 9.11 12.36 -9.87
CA ASN A 21 7.99 12.92 -9.12
C ASN A 21 6.95 11.85 -8.79
N ASN A 22 6.04 12.19 -7.86
CA ASN A 22 4.87 11.39 -7.55
C ASN A 22 3.63 11.96 -8.26
N GLU A 23 3.00 11.14 -9.09
CA GLU A 23 1.68 11.35 -9.71
C GLU A 23 1.48 12.60 -10.56
N ILE A 24 2.52 13.41 -10.84
CA ILE A 24 2.33 14.63 -11.63
C ILE A 24 1.93 14.30 -13.08
N ALA A 25 2.49 13.23 -13.66
CA ALA A 25 2.09 12.81 -15.00
C ALA A 25 0.64 12.33 -15.03
N GLU A 26 0.21 11.53 -14.03
CA GLU A 26 -1.17 11.08 -13.89
C GLU A 26 -2.13 12.24 -13.64
N SER A 27 -1.78 13.17 -12.76
CA SER A 27 -2.61 14.34 -12.48
C SER A 27 -2.81 15.19 -13.72
N TYR A 28 -1.78 15.34 -14.54
CA TYR A 28 -1.86 16.09 -15.80
C TYR A 28 -2.74 15.40 -16.83
N THR A 29 -2.70 14.08 -16.96
CA THR A 29 -3.50 13.34 -17.93
C THR A 29 -4.95 13.12 -17.48
N ASP A 30 -5.17 12.82 -16.20
CA ASP A 30 -6.43 12.25 -15.74
C ASP A 30 -7.18 13.06 -14.68
N TRP A 31 -6.48 13.89 -13.87
CA TRP A 31 -7.14 14.56 -12.76
C TRP A 31 -7.70 15.94 -13.10
N PHE A 32 -7.07 16.65 -14.04
CA PHE A 32 -7.55 17.97 -14.45
C PHE A 32 -8.59 17.87 -15.56
N PRO A 33 -9.83 18.35 -15.35
CA PRO A 33 -10.82 18.43 -16.41
C PRO A 33 -10.36 19.39 -17.50
N ALA A 34 -10.77 19.13 -18.74
CA ALA A 34 -10.35 19.87 -19.92
C ALA A 34 -10.32 21.41 -19.80
N PRO A 35 -11.30 22.08 -19.15
CA PRO A 35 -11.27 23.55 -19.03
C PRO A 35 -10.16 24.11 -18.17
N ILE A 36 -9.61 23.32 -17.23
CA ILE A 36 -8.56 23.76 -16.30
C ILE A 36 -7.24 23.05 -16.51
N LYS A 37 -7.18 22.12 -17.48
CA LYS A 37 -5.94 21.42 -17.82
C LYS A 37 -4.93 22.42 -18.39
N PRO A 38 -3.74 22.55 -17.79
CA PRO A 38 -2.71 23.43 -18.33
C PRO A 38 -2.32 23.05 -19.76
N GLU A 39 -2.05 24.00 -20.63
CA GLU A 39 -1.53 23.74 -21.99
C GLU A 39 -0.16 23.04 -21.96
N ARG A 40 0.61 23.28 -20.90
CA ARG A 40 1.95 22.70 -20.71
C ARG A 40 2.02 21.91 -19.43
N PHE A 41 2.75 20.81 -19.47
CA PHE A 41 3.11 20.03 -18.29
C PHE A 41 4.10 20.82 -17.43
N TYR A 42 3.61 21.40 -16.34
CA TYR A 42 4.46 22.14 -15.41
C TYR A 42 5.47 21.23 -14.74
N GLY A 43 6.74 21.65 -14.75
CA GLY A 43 7.83 20.84 -14.21
C GLY A 43 8.51 19.95 -15.26
N GLU A 44 8.05 19.90 -16.51
CA GLU A 44 8.64 19.08 -17.57
C GLU A 44 10.17 19.22 -17.65
N LYS A 45 10.69 20.47 -17.62
CA LYS A 45 12.13 20.72 -17.62
C LYS A 45 12.85 20.12 -16.42
N ILE A 46 12.21 20.11 -15.26
CA ILE A 46 12.79 19.54 -14.05
C ILE A 46 12.88 18.01 -14.19
N PHE A 47 11.78 17.38 -14.53
CA PHE A 47 11.65 15.93 -14.51
C PHE A 47 12.27 15.23 -15.73
N ASN A 48 12.25 15.90 -16.91
CA ASN A 48 12.76 15.30 -18.14
C ASN A 48 14.21 15.70 -18.48
N TYR A 49 14.76 16.78 -17.88
CA TYR A 49 16.09 17.28 -18.23
C TYR A 49 17.01 17.48 -17.03
N ILE A 50 16.56 18.12 -15.96
CA ILE A 50 17.45 18.48 -14.84
C ILE A 50 17.73 17.29 -13.95
N GLN A 51 16.69 16.58 -13.49
CA GLN A 51 16.86 15.42 -12.62
C GLN A 51 17.58 14.25 -13.29
N PRO A 52 17.23 13.81 -14.51
CA PRO A 52 17.95 12.71 -15.17
C PRO A 52 19.44 13.01 -15.37
N ARG A 53 19.83 14.26 -15.58
CA ARG A 53 21.26 14.63 -15.65
C ARG A 53 21.97 14.43 -14.30
N ALA A 54 21.32 14.75 -13.19
CA ALA A 54 21.86 14.49 -11.86
C ALA A 54 21.99 13.00 -11.57
N VAL A 55 20.97 12.22 -11.94
CA VAL A 55 20.97 10.76 -11.83
C VAL A 55 22.10 10.17 -12.68
N HIS A 56 22.16 10.49 -13.95
CA HIS A 56 23.17 9.97 -14.86
C HIS A 56 24.60 10.25 -14.39
N ARG A 57 24.84 11.43 -13.81
CA ARG A 57 26.16 11.80 -13.28
C ARG A 57 26.57 11.01 -12.04
N ASN A 58 25.64 10.74 -11.13
CA ASN A 58 25.94 10.19 -9.81
C ASN A 58 25.56 8.70 -9.68
N SER A 59 24.67 8.20 -10.53
CA SER A 59 24.11 6.84 -10.47
C SER A 59 23.84 6.29 -11.89
N PRO A 60 24.85 6.21 -12.76
CA PRO A 60 24.66 5.96 -14.20
C PRO A 60 24.13 4.56 -14.54
N LEU A 61 24.22 3.61 -13.61
CA LEU A 61 23.78 2.23 -13.80
C LEU A 61 22.32 1.97 -13.38
N VAL A 62 21.70 2.93 -12.68
CA VAL A 62 20.32 2.82 -12.18
C VAL A 62 19.40 3.63 -13.11
N PRO A 63 18.36 3.03 -13.67
CA PRO A 63 17.44 3.72 -14.59
C PRO A 63 16.71 4.86 -13.90
N TYR A 64 16.25 5.80 -14.72
CA TYR A 64 15.45 6.94 -14.27
C TYR A 64 14.10 6.97 -14.97
N MET A 65 13.05 7.24 -14.22
CA MET A 65 11.68 7.45 -14.68
C MET A 65 11.22 8.86 -14.32
N PRO A 66 10.62 9.64 -15.22
CA PRO A 66 10.23 11.03 -14.92
C PRO A 66 9.15 11.17 -13.85
N SER A 67 8.27 10.18 -13.73
CA SER A 67 7.14 10.16 -12.80
C SER A 67 6.89 8.74 -12.27
N SER A 68 6.17 8.61 -11.20
CA SER A 68 5.56 7.37 -10.72
C SER A 68 4.09 7.68 -10.39
N PRO A 69 3.09 6.99 -11.02
CA PRO A 69 3.25 6.02 -12.10
C PRO A 69 3.65 6.66 -13.43
N TYR A 70 4.18 5.85 -14.35
CA TYR A 70 4.62 6.32 -15.66
C TYR A 70 4.54 5.21 -16.72
N PHE A 71 4.48 5.60 -18.00
CA PHE A 71 4.33 4.80 -19.22
C PHE A 71 2.88 4.54 -19.63
N GLY A 72 2.74 4.14 -20.89
CA GLY A 72 1.46 3.97 -21.55
C GLY A 72 0.88 5.28 -22.09
N ASP A 73 -0.30 5.19 -22.68
CA ASP A 73 -1.05 6.35 -23.17
C ASP A 73 -1.59 7.20 -22.00
N ARG A 74 -1.78 6.56 -20.87
CA ARG A 74 -2.15 7.17 -19.57
C ARG A 74 -1.11 6.77 -18.53
N ALA A 75 -0.70 7.70 -17.71
CA ALA A 75 0.42 7.50 -16.78
C ALA A 75 0.22 6.34 -15.78
N ASN A 76 -1.02 6.01 -15.42
CA ASN A 76 -1.36 4.89 -14.52
C ASN A 76 -2.04 3.75 -15.29
N GLU A 77 -1.34 3.22 -16.28
CA GLU A 77 -1.79 2.10 -17.09
C GLU A 77 -1.26 0.77 -16.56
N SER A 78 -2.15 -0.17 -16.31
CA SER A 78 -1.82 -1.41 -15.59
C SER A 78 -0.92 -2.38 -16.38
N GLU A 79 -0.82 -2.26 -17.70
CA GLU A 79 -0.03 -3.16 -18.54
C GLU A 79 1.40 -2.69 -18.78
N GLN A 80 1.69 -1.41 -18.55
CA GLN A 80 2.98 -0.79 -18.82
C GLN A 80 3.48 -0.01 -17.62
N GLY A 81 4.80 -0.07 -17.40
CA GLY A 81 5.45 0.67 -16.32
C GLY A 81 5.07 0.18 -14.93
N ASP A 82 5.06 1.12 -14.01
CA ASP A 82 4.59 0.94 -12.63
C ASP A 82 3.16 1.45 -12.46
N VAL A 83 2.51 1.01 -11.40
CA VAL A 83 1.10 1.31 -11.13
C VAL A 83 0.92 1.75 -9.70
N HIS A 84 0.17 2.84 -9.50
CA HIS A 84 -0.45 3.18 -8.23
C HIS A 84 -1.81 2.50 -8.13
N ALA A 85 -1.89 1.43 -7.35
CA ALA A 85 -3.01 0.49 -7.37
C ALA A 85 -4.25 0.96 -6.59
N TRP A 86 -4.48 2.26 -6.43
CA TRP A 86 -5.64 2.80 -5.71
C TRP A 86 -6.99 2.55 -6.37
N SER A 87 -7.04 2.51 -7.70
CA SER A 87 -8.28 2.36 -8.47
C SER A 87 -8.82 0.93 -8.47
N PHE A 88 -8.00 -0.05 -8.16
CA PHE A 88 -8.38 -1.46 -8.18
C PHE A 88 -9.19 -1.90 -6.95
N PHE A 89 -9.28 -1.06 -5.93
CA PHE A 89 -10.07 -1.35 -4.73
C PHE A 89 -11.58 -1.22 -4.90
N GLY A 90 -12.04 -0.93 -6.11
CA GLY A 90 -13.45 -0.79 -6.44
C GLY A 90 -14.09 0.44 -5.77
N ARG A 91 -14.45 1.43 -6.57
CA ARG A 91 -15.35 2.51 -6.10
C ARG A 91 -16.75 1.96 -6.12
N HIS A 92 -17.43 1.94 -4.98
CA HIS A 92 -18.85 1.62 -4.96
C HIS A 92 -19.61 2.70 -5.74
N PRO A 93 -20.38 2.35 -6.81
CA PRO A 93 -20.97 3.33 -7.73
C PRO A 93 -21.98 4.29 -7.07
N LYS A 94 -22.46 3.96 -5.87
CA LYS A 94 -23.45 4.77 -5.13
C LYS A 94 -22.89 5.63 -4.01
N THR A 95 -21.59 5.53 -3.70
CA THR A 95 -20.99 6.31 -2.62
C THR A 95 -19.61 6.82 -3.02
N LYS A 96 -19.48 8.14 -3.06
CA LYS A 96 -18.28 8.85 -3.52
C LYS A 96 -16.96 8.48 -2.81
N PHE A 97 -17.00 7.66 -1.73
CA PHE A 97 -15.87 7.43 -0.83
C PHE A 97 -15.78 6.04 -0.21
N LYS A 98 -16.65 5.09 -0.54
CA LYS A 98 -16.53 3.72 -0.02
C LYS A 98 -15.72 2.88 -1.01
N PHE A 99 -14.49 2.60 -0.66
CA PHE A 99 -13.72 1.54 -1.29
C PHE A 99 -14.33 0.20 -0.88
N VAL A 100 -14.70 -0.60 -1.86
CA VAL A 100 -15.07 -2.00 -1.61
C VAL A 100 -13.80 -2.80 -1.74
N TYR A 101 -13.26 -3.22 -0.61
CA TYR A 101 -12.08 -4.08 -0.58
C TYR A 101 -12.52 -5.53 -0.84
N GLU A 102 -12.59 -5.89 -2.10
CA GLU A 102 -12.78 -7.29 -2.53
C GLU A 102 -11.40 -7.94 -2.59
N LEU A 103 -11.09 -8.89 -1.71
CA LEU A 103 -9.76 -9.53 -1.68
C LEU A 103 -9.42 -10.19 -3.02
N GLU A 104 -10.42 -10.80 -3.68
CA GLU A 104 -10.26 -11.43 -4.99
C GLU A 104 -9.98 -10.43 -6.13
N ALA A 105 -10.26 -9.15 -5.91
CA ALA A 105 -9.96 -8.12 -6.91
C ALA A 105 -8.46 -7.91 -7.08
N PHE A 106 -7.65 -8.20 -6.06
CA PHE A 106 -6.19 -8.02 -6.11
C PHE A 106 -5.53 -8.93 -7.13
N ASP A 107 -6.07 -10.12 -7.36
CA ASP A 107 -5.57 -11.03 -8.39
C ASP A 107 -5.80 -10.52 -9.80
N ARG A 108 -6.83 -9.69 -9.99
CA ARG A 108 -7.18 -9.10 -11.28
C ARG A 108 -6.38 -7.85 -11.63
N ILE A 109 -5.55 -7.35 -10.72
CA ILE A 109 -4.65 -6.24 -11.00
C ILE A 109 -3.64 -6.70 -12.06
N PRO A 110 -3.63 -6.20 -13.29
CA PRO A 110 -2.74 -6.69 -14.34
C PRO A 110 -1.32 -6.12 -14.23
N ALA A 111 -1.03 -5.30 -13.23
CA ALA A 111 0.25 -4.66 -13.03
C ALA A 111 1.41 -5.65 -12.84
N ARG A 112 2.56 -5.31 -13.40
CA ARG A 112 3.83 -6.00 -13.17
C ARG A 112 4.51 -5.52 -11.89
N PHE A 113 4.38 -4.23 -11.60
CA PHE A 113 4.95 -3.58 -10.43
C PHE A 113 3.96 -2.56 -9.87
N SER A 114 3.57 -2.72 -8.62
CA SER A 114 2.74 -1.75 -7.91
C SER A 114 3.65 -0.87 -7.06
N SER A 115 3.95 0.32 -7.53
CA SER A 115 4.84 1.26 -6.85
C SER A 115 4.17 2.01 -5.70
N GLU A 116 2.83 1.96 -5.62
CA GLU A 116 2.07 2.54 -4.53
C GLU A 116 0.71 1.86 -4.35
N TYR A 117 0.39 1.51 -3.12
CA TYR A 117 -0.94 1.13 -2.67
C TYR A 117 -1.03 1.24 -1.14
N GLY A 118 -2.23 1.37 -0.59
CA GLY A 118 -2.36 1.46 0.86
C GLY A 118 -3.78 1.29 1.39
N PHE A 119 -3.86 0.90 2.65
CA PHE A 119 -5.09 0.70 3.37
C PHE A 119 -5.06 1.43 4.70
N PHE A 120 -6.19 2.03 5.10
CA PHE A 120 -6.30 2.66 6.40
C PHE A 120 -6.32 1.64 7.53
N GLY A 121 -5.65 1.97 8.61
CA GLY A 121 -5.71 1.23 9.86
C GLY A 121 -5.39 2.14 11.04
N ALA A 122 -6.01 1.85 12.19
CA ALA A 122 -5.75 2.58 13.42
C ALA A 122 -4.33 2.30 13.94
N GLN A 123 -3.85 3.22 14.78
CA GLN A 123 -2.61 3.04 15.54
C GLN A 123 -2.80 1.99 16.64
N MET A 124 -1.70 1.62 17.27
CA MET A 124 -1.72 0.86 18.51
C MET A 124 -2.34 1.69 19.64
N GLU A 125 -3.02 1.04 20.55
CA GLU A 125 -3.65 1.71 21.68
C GLU A 125 -2.66 2.57 22.50
N SER A 126 -1.44 2.08 22.68
CA SER A 126 -0.38 2.82 23.37
C SER A 126 -0.09 4.18 22.72
N THR A 127 -0.18 4.25 21.39
CA THR A 127 0.00 5.48 20.62
C THR A 127 -1.19 6.40 20.78
N VAL A 128 -2.41 5.86 20.69
CA VAL A 128 -3.65 6.64 20.93
C VAL A 128 -3.64 7.27 22.31
N ARG A 129 -3.38 6.49 23.35
CA ARG A 129 -3.28 6.99 24.74
C ARG A 129 -2.23 8.08 24.91
N ARG A 130 -1.13 8.00 24.17
CA ARG A 130 -0.03 8.96 24.27
C ARG A 130 -0.43 10.36 23.79
N TYR A 131 -1.15 10.50 22.68
CA TYR A 131 -1.58 11.81 22.23
C TYR A 131 -2.89 12.28 22.87
N LEU A 132 -3.67 11.37 23.47
CA LEU A 132 -4.84 11.74 24.27
C LEU A 132 -4.47 12.40 25.61
N ASP A 133 -3.21 12.25 26.05
CA ASP A 133 -2.62 12.91 27.21
C ASP A 133 -3.50 12.85 28.48
N GLY A 134 -3.94 11.64 28.82
CA GLY A 134 -4.77 11.36 30.01
C GLY A 134 -6.27 11.61 29.82
N THR A 135 -6.72 12.11 28.69
CA THR A 135 -8.14 12.17 28.37
C THR A 135 -8.70 10.78 28.03
N GLU A 136 -10.01 10.61 28.16
CA GLU A 136 -10.66 9.33 27.95
C GLU A 136 -10.61 8.92 26.48
N MET A 137 -10.29 7.66 26.22
CA MET A 137 -10.29 7.07 24.89
C MET A 137 -11.73 6.73 24.48
N ARG A 138 -12.37 7.67 23.79
CA ARG A 138 -13.75 7.57 23.32
C ARG A 138 -13.83 8.04 21.87
N PHE A 139 -14.70 7.44 21.07
CA PHE A 139 -14.91 7.80 19.66
C PHE A 139 -15.32 9.26 19.45
N ASP A 140 -15.96 9.90 20.42
CA ASP A 140 -16.35 11.30 20.37
C ASP A 140 -15.28 12.28 20.89
N ASN A 141 -14.13 11.76 21.40
CA ASN A 141 -13.04 12.59 21.86
C ASN A 141 -12.50 13.48 20.72
N PRO A 142 -12.51 14.82 20.88
CA PRO A 142 -12.10 15.75 19.82
C PRO A 142 -10.62 15.63 19.44
N ILE A 143 -9.76 15.26 20.41
CA ILE A 143 -8.33 15.04 20.13
C ILE A 143 -8.16 13.81 19.21
N TRP A 144 -8.85 12.71 19.53
CA TRP A 144 -8.80 11.52 18.68
C TRP A 144 -9.34 11.80 17.28
N LYS A 145 -10.45 12.52 17.18
CA LYS A 145 -11.01 12.94 15.88
C LYS A 145 -10.02 13.78 15.07
N HIS A 146 -9.32 14.70 15.70
CA HIS A 146 -8.30 15.51 15.06
C HIS A 146 -7.14 14.66 14.52
N HIS A 147 -6.72 13.64 15.25
CA HIS A 147 -5.66 12.71 14.84
C HIS A 147 -6.11 11.65 13.84
N GLY A 148 -7.37 11.53 13.50
CA GLY A 148 -7.89 10.43 12.69
C GLY A 148 -8.43 10.81 11.32
N GLU A 149 -8.69 12.10 11.00
CA GLU A 149 -9.62 12.45 9.90
C GLU A 149 -10.86 11.54 9.95
N PHE A 150 -11.44 11.47 11.11
CA PHE A 150 -12.14 10.32 11.64
C PHE A 150 -13.29 9.83 10.75
N ASP A 151 -14.07 10.77 10.17
CA ASP A 151 -15.27 10.38 9.44
C ASP A 151 -14.98 9.68 8.11
N ARG A 152 -13.98 10.16 7.37
CA ARG A 152 -13.63 9.60 6.06
C ARG A 152 -12.87 8.28 6.19
N LYS A 153 -11.80 8.26 6.97
CA LYS A 153 -10.95 7.08 7.14
C LYS A 153 -11.69 5.98 7.87
N ARG A 154 -12.46 6.33 8.91
CA ARG A 154 -13.24 5.38 9.68
C ARG A 154 -14.29 4.67 8.83
N SER A 155 -15.03 5.36 7.98
CA SER A 155 -16.07 4.72 7.16
C SER A 155 -15.50 3.61 6.24
N ASN A 156 -14.25 3.77 5.77
CA ASN A 156 -13.58 2.74 4.98
C ASN A 156 -13.14 1.55 5.83
N ILE A 157 -12.61 1.82 7.03
CA ILE A 157 -12.21 0.79 7.99
C ILE A 157 -13.42 -0.01 8.47
N ASP A 158 -14.49 0.68 8.89
CA ASP A 158 -15.72 0.07 9.36
C ASP A 158 -16.35 -0.84 8.30
N GLY A 159 -16.40 -0.38 7.05
CA GLY A 159 -16.93 -1.17 5.93
C GLY A 159 -16.08 -2.41 5.63
N ALA A 160 -14.77 -2.33 5.77
CA ALA A 160 -13.88 -3.47 5.59
C ALA A 160 -14.03 -4.48 6.76
N ILE A 161 -14.12 -4.00 7.99
CA ILE A 161 -14.36 -4.84 9.17
C ILE A 161 -15.68 -5.59 9.06
N ASP A 162 -16.78 -4.89 8.75
CA ASP A 162 -18.11 -5.49 8.57
C ASP A 162 -18.12 -6.59 7.50
N ARG A 163 -17.38 -6.36 6.43
CA ARG A 163 -17.37 -7.30 5.30
C ARG A 163 -16.58 -8.56 5.59
N HIS A 164 -15.43 -8.45 6.26
CA HIS A 164 -14.46 -9.53 6.32
C HIS A 164 -14.24 -10.14 7.70
N LEU A 165 -14.63 -9.46 8.78
CA LEU A 165 -14.31 -9.89 10.13
C LEU A 165 -15.53 -10.01 11.04
N THR A 166 -16.20 -8.91 11.36
CA THR A 166 -17.34 -8.86 12.30
C THR A 166 -18.11 -7.56 12.14
N GLU A 167 -19.31 -7.50 12.74
CA GLU A 167 -20.12 -6.27 12.75
C GLU A 167 -19.42 -5.15 13.56
N PHE A 168 -18.92 -4.13 12.85
CA PHE A 168 -18.12 -3.05 13.48
C PHE A 168 -18.89 -2.27 14.54
N LYS A 169 -20.19 -2.11 14.39
CA LYS A 169 -21.04 -1.37 15.34
C LYS A 169 -21.13 -1.98 16.74
N ASN A 170 -20.68 -3.23 16.87
CA ASN A 170 -20.61 -3.94 18.15
C ASN A 170 -19.25 -3.77 18.84
N LEU A 171 -18.30 -3.06 18.20
CA LEU A 171 -16.96 -2.84 18.73
C LEU A 171 -16.93 -1.60 19.63
N ASP A 172 -16.35 -1.76 20.80
CA ASP A 172 -15.85 -0.65 21.60
C ASP A 172 -14.54 -0.08 21.01
N GLU A 173 -13.98 0.92 21.65
CA GLU A 173 -12.76 1.58 21.20
C GLU A 173 -11.56 0.63 21.12
N HIS A 174 -11.43 -0.29 22.05
CA HIS A 174 -10.37 -1.31 22.08
C HIS A 174 -10.53 -2.32 20.94
N GLY A 175 -11.74 -2.83 20.78
CA GLY A 175 -12.10 -3.73 19.69
C GLY A 175 -11.85 -3.07 18.33
N TYR A 176 -12.24 -1.81 18.17
CA TYR A 176 -11.99 -1.05 16.95
C TYR A 176 -10.50 -0.94 16.61
N LEU A 177 -9.66 -0.59 17.57
CA LEU A 177 -8.21 -0.51 17.34
C LEU A 177 -7.63 -1.85 16.91
N LEU A 178 -8.04 -2.94 17.57
CA LEU A 178 -7.59 -4.29 17.26
C LEU A 178 -8.04 -4.73 15.85
N TYR A 179 -9.35 -4.68 15.59
CA TYR A 179 -9.90 -5.15 14.31
C TYR A 179 -9.50 -4.28 13.12
N SER A 180 -9.33 -2.97 13.32
CA SER A 180 -8.78 -2.07 12.32
C SER A 180 -7.35 -2.44 11.94
N GLY A 181 -6.51 -2.76 12.91
CA GLY A 181 -5.13 -3.21 12.67
C GLY A 181 -5.06 -4.57 11.97
N ILE A 182 -5.92 -5.52 12.36
CA ILE A 182 -6.03 -6.83 11.71
C ILE A 182 -6.50 -6.66 10.26
N MET A 183 -7.55 -5.85 10.03
CA MET A 183 -8.08 -5.63 8.69
C MET A 183 -7.06 -4.97 7.77
N GLN A 184 -6.36 -3.95 8.23
CA GLN A 184 -5.26 -3.34 7.49
C GLN A 184 -4.19 -4.39 7.14
N GLY A 185 -3.83 -5.23 8.10
CA GLY A 185 -2.84 -6.29 7.90
C GLY A 185 -3.27 -7.32 6.86
N LEU A 186 -4.51 -7.77 6.91
CA LEU A 186 -5.07 -8.71 5.92
C LEU A 186 -5.03 -8.12 4.51
N LEU A 187 -5.50 -6.87 4.33
CA LEU A 187 -5.53 -6.21 3.03
C LEU A 187 -4.12 -6.03 2.44
N TYR A 188 -3.16 -5.63 3.27
CA TYR A 188 -1.77 -5.52 2.83
C TYR A 188 -1.16 -6.88 2.47
N ALA A 189 -1.39 -7.90 3.28
CA ALA A 189 -0.87 -9.24 3.02
C ALA A 189 -1.47 -9.83 1.73
N GLU A 190 -2.78 -9.74 1.55
CA GLU A 190 -3.47 -10.26 0.38
C GLU A 190 -2.98 -9.61 -0.92
N LEU A 191 -2.79 -8.28 -0.94
CA LEU A 191 -2.28 -7.62 -2.13
C LEU A 191 -0.83 -8.02 -2.42
N ALA A 192 0.04 -8.01 -1.40
CA ALA A 192 1.43 -8.44 -1.56
C ALA A 192 1.51 -9.90 -2.07
N GLU A 193 0.69 -10.80 -1.52
CA GLU A 193 0.63 -12.18 -1.94
C GLU A 193 0.05 -12.34 -3.36
N ALA A 194 -0.95 -11.52 -3.73
CA ALA A 194 -1.49 -11.47 -5.09
C ALA A 194 -0.41 -11.06 -6.10
N MET A 195 0.39 -10.04 -5.79
CA MET A 195 1.51 -9.63 -6.65
C MET A 195 2.58 -10.72 -6.77
N ARG A 196 2.89 -11.41 -5.69
CA ARG A 196 3.91 -12.48 -5.66
C ARG A 196 3.48 -13.78 -6.37
N ARG A 197 2.16 -14.05 -6.50
CA ARG A 197 1.65 -15.20 -7.28
C ARG A 197 1.78 -15.00 -8.78
N LYS A 198 1.93 -13.77 -9.26
CA LYS A 198 2.01 -13.47 -10.71
C LYS A 198 3.36 -13.88 -11.27
N PRO A 199 3.40 -14.68 -12.35
CA PRO A 199 4.66 -15.09 -12.98
C PRO A 199 5.47 -13.91 -13.53
N TYR A 200 4.81 -12.80 -13.81
CA TYR A 200 5.39 -11.57 -14.34
C TYR A 200 5.48 -10.46 -13.27
N GLY A 201 5.12 -10.76 -12.03
CA GLY A 201 5.18 -9.81 -10.91
C GLY A 201 6.65 -9.44 -10.60
N ALA A 202 6.94 -8.15 -10.58
CA ALA A 202 8.27 -7.62 -10.28
C ALA A 202 8.39 -7.06 -8.86
N GLY A 203 7.26 -6.93 -8.16
CA GLY A 203 7.21 -6.47 -6.77
C GLY A 203 6.12 -5.44 -6.51
N ASP A 204 6.10 -5.00 -5.27
CA ASP A 204 5.18 -3.97 -4.79
C ASP A 204 5.79 -3.12 -3.67
N LEU A 205 5.33 -1.87 -3.56
CA LEU A 205 5.72 -0.92 -2.52
C LEU A 205 4.47 -0.36 -1.84
N ILE A 206 4.48 -0.37 -0.53
CA ILE A 206 3.36 0.13 0.26
C ILE A 206 3.41 1.64 0.44
N TRP A 207 2.27 2.28 0.39
CA TRP A 207 2.04 3.63 0.87
C TRP A 207 1.29 3.57 2.20
N MET A 208 1.96 3.83 3.35
CA MET A 208 3.36 4.20 3.44
C MET A 208 4.04 3.51 4.64
N TYR A 209 5.37 3.64 4.74
CA TYR A 209 6.13 2.90 5.73
C TYR A 209 5.91 3.40 7.16
N ASN A 210 6.09 4.72 7.40
CA ASN A 210 5.96 5.31 8.73
C ASN A 210 5.26 6.67 8.71
N ASP A 211 4.62 7.01 9.83
CA ASP A 211 3.94 8.28 10.03
C ASP A 211 4.90 9.45 10.27
N CYS A 212 4.54 10.63 9.79
CA CYS A 212 5.09 11.92 10.20
C CYS A 212 4.17 12.69 11.19
N TRP A 213 2.98 12.14 11.45
CA TRP A 213 1.95 12.63 12.36
C TRP A 213 1.23 11.43 12.98
N PRO A 214 0.96 11.40 14.32
CA PRO A 214 0.30 10.25 14.93
C PRO A 214 -1.19 10.20 14.53
N GLU A 215 -1.51 9.44 13.50
CA GLU A 215 -2.86 9.39 12.92
C GLU A 215 -3.35 7.97 12.59
N THR A 216 -4.66 7.83 12.44
CA THR A 216 -5.23 6.70 11.70
C THR A 216 -4.89 6.84 10.23
N GLY A 217 -4.07 5.95 9.67
CA GLY A 217 -3.50 6.15 8.36
C GLY A 217 -3.01 4.86 7.70
N TRP A 218 -2.29 5.01 6.59
CA TRP A 218 -1.80 3.90 5.76
C TRP A 218 -0.56 3.20 6.32
N THR A 219 0.14 3.81 7.26
CA THR A 219 1.44 3.35 7.74
C THR A 219 1.38 2.00 8.45
N ILE A 220 2.52 1.32 8.45
CA ILE A 220 2.73 0.08 9.20
C ILE A 220 3.60 0.29 10.46
N ILE A 221 4.24 1.45 10.54
CA ILE A 221 4.96 1.95 11.72
C ILE A 221 4.39 3.32 12.04
N ASP A 222 3.98 3.54 13.28
CA ASP A 222 3.38 4.80 13.69
C ASP A 222 4.40 5.90 13.98
N TYR A 223 3.93 7.09 14.28
CA TYR A 223 4.76 8.27 14.56
C TYR A 223 5.79 8.06 15.69
N TYR A 224 5.46 7.25 16.68
CA TYR A 224 6.36 6.94 17.79
C TYR A 224 7.22 5.71 17.55
N LEU A 225 7.33 5.27 16.28
CA LEU A 225 8.09 4.12 15.82
C LEU A 225 7.57 2.77 16.37
N THR A 226 6.32 2.72 16.81
CA THR A 226 5.66 1.48 17.21
C THR A 226 5.20 0.74 15.95
N ARG A 227 5.53 -0.54 15.86
CA ARG A 227 5.03 -1.40 14.78
C ARG A 227 3.54 -1.65 14.97
N LYS A 228 2.76 -1.31 13.95
CA LYS A 228 1.32 -1.62 13.93
C LYS A 228 1.10 -3.12 13.71
N ILE A 229 -0.12 -3.60 13.93
CA ILE A 229 -0.49 -4.99 13.69
C ILE A 229 -0.18 -5.40 12.25
N SER A 230 -0.48 -4.53 11.29
CA SER A 230 -0.24 -4.73 9.86
C SER A 230 1.23 -4.98 9.49
N PHE A 231 2.19 -4.45 10.25
CA PHE A 231 3.61 -4.74 10.06
C PHE A 231 3.90 -6.25 10.09
N TYR A 232 3.29 -6.96 11.01
CA TYR A 232 3.55 -8.41 11.19
C TYR A 232 2.86 -9.25 10.10
N PHE A 233 1.75 -8.78 9.55
CA PHE A 233 1.13 -9.40 8.39
C PHE A 233 2.03 -9.27 7.16
N LEU A 234 2.50 -8.07 6.86
CA LEU A 234 3.44 -7.83 5.76
C LEU A 234 4.76 -8.59 5.93
N LYS A 235 5.33 -8.60 7.15
CA LYS A 235 6.53 -9.40 7.42
C LYS A 235 6.35 -10.87 7.03
N ARG A 236 5.17 -11.44 7.27
CA ARG A 236 4.86 -12.82 6.86
C ARG A 236 4.59 -12.93 5.37
N ALA A 237 3.89 -11.96 4.78
CA ALA A 237 3.62 -11.93 3.35
C ALA A 237 4.91 -11.85 2.51
N PHE A 238 5.91 -11.10 2.98
CA PHE A 238 7.23 -10.96 2.33
C PHE A 238 8.28 -11.99 2.78
N ALA A 239 7.90 -13.07 3.44
CA ALA A 239 8.86 -14.13 3.74
C ALA A 239 9.46 -14.71 2.44
N THR A 240 10.79 -14.84 2.39
CA THR A 240 11.53 -15.29 1.20
C THR A 240 11.19 -16.70 0.75
N LYS A 241 10.81 -17.56 1.70
CA LYS A 241 10.24 -18.89 1.45
C LYS A 241 8.83 -18.90 2.03
N LYS A 242 7.83 -19.11 1.18
CA LYS A 242 6.42 -19.01 1.60
C LYS A 242 5.52 -19.93 0.79
N LEU A 243 4.50 -20.47 1.47
CA LEU A 243 3.32 -21.03 0.85
C LEU A 243 2.20 -20.00 0.88
N ILE A 244 1.62 -19.72 -0.27
CA ILE A 244 0.44 -18.90 -0.42
C ILE A 244 -0.72 -19.84 -0.77
N ILE A 245 -1.76 -19.83 0.04
CA ILE A 245 -2.94 -20.67 -0.15
C ILE A 245 -4.12 -19.76 -0.48
N ARG A 246 -4.77 -20.04 -1.58
CA ARG A 246 -5.94 -19.31 -2.04
C ARG A 246 -7.11 -20.25 -2.30
N ALA A 247 -8.30 -19.88 -1.84
CA ALA A 247 -9.52 -20.57 -2.23
C ALA A 247 -9.81 -20.37 -3.71
N CYS A 248 -10.14 -21.42 -4.42
CA CYS A 248 -10.58 -21.40 -5.81
C CYS A 248 -11.80 -22.31 -6.00
N GLU A 249 -12.42 -22.26 -7.19
CA GLU A 249 -13.56 -23.12 -7.48
C GLU A 249 -13.15 -24.59 -7.36
N GLY A 250 -13.81 -25.31 -6.47
CA GLY A 250 -13.59 -26.74 -6.23
C GLY A 250 -12.40 -27.09 -5.32
N GLY A 251 -11.71 -26.11 -4.70
CA GLY A 251 -10.58 -26.42 -3.82
C GLY A 251 -9.73 -25.23 -3.38
N ALA A 252 -8.44 -25.47 -3.31
CA ALA A 252 -7.45 -24.46 -2.98
C ALA A 252 -6.25 -24.53 -3.93
N GLU A 253 -5.80 -23.38 -4.38
CA GLU A 253 -4.53 -23.23 -5.09
C GLU A 253 -3.41 -22.98 -4.09
N VAL A 254 -2.29 -23.67 -4.26
CA VAL A 254 -1.10 -23.51 -3.43
C VAL A 254 0.06 -23.04 -4.30
N THR A 255 0.52 -21.83 -4.03
CA THR A 255 1.70 -21.27 -4.69
C THR A 255 2.89 -21.33 -3.75
N VAL A 256 4.00 -21.90 -4.23
CA VAL A 256 5.28 -21.96 -3.50
C VAL A 256 6.18 -20.83 -3.98
N ILE A 257 6.57 -19.99 -3.06
CA ILE A 257 7.52 -18.88 -3.31
C ILE A 257 8.89 -19.26 -2.76
N ASN A 258 9.91 -19.07 -3.60
CA ASN A 258 11.31 -19.15 -3.20
C ASN A 258 12.10 -18.02 -3.85
N GLU A 259 12.43 -17.00 -3.06
CA GLU A 259 13.24 -15.85 -3.46
C GLU A 259 14.72 -16.01 -3.01
N THR A 260 15.12 -17.20 -2.60
CA THR A 260 16.51 -17.51 -2.29
C THR A 260 17.20 -18.12 -3.51
N PRO A 261 18.54 -17.95 -3.65
CA PRO A 261 19.29 -18.56 -4.75
C PRO A 261 19.39 -20.08 -4.66
N GLU A 262 18.96 -20.67 -3.55
CA GLU A 262 19.11 -22.10 -3.27
C GLU A 262 17.78 -22.84 -3.51
N ALA A 263 17.85 -23.98 -4.17
CA ALA A 263 16.71 -24.89 -4.23
C ALA A 263 16.41 -25.49 -2.84
N PHE A 264 15.13 -25.71 -2.55
CA PHE A 264 14.73 -26.39 -1.33
C PHE A 264 13.61 -27.42 -1.62
N THR A 265 13.51 -28.41 -0.76
CA THR A 265 12.43 -29.39 -0.76
C THR A 265 11.58 -29.15 0.51
N ALA A 266 10.28 -29.24 0.38
CA ALA A 266 9.36 -29.12 1.49
C ALA A 266 8.20 -30.11 1.32
N ASP A 267 7.77 -30.72 2.44
CA ASP A 267 6.56 -31.51 2.48
C ASP A 267 5.36 -30.60 2.79
N ILE A 268 4.32 -30.70 1.99
CA ILE A 268 3.08 -29.94 2.18
C ILE A 268 2.02 -30.87 2.75
N HIS A 269 1.61 -30.62 3.99
CA HIS A 269 0.51 -31.32 4.63
C HIS A 269 -0.76 -30.49 4.50
N CYS A 270 -1.76 -31.00 3.79
CA CYS A 270 -3.07 -30.38 3.61
C CYS A 270 -4.13 -31.16 4.36
N GLY A 271 -5.09 -30.46 4.97
CA GLY A 271 -6.18 -31.07 5.70
C GLY A 271 -7.26 -30.08 6.08
N TYR A 272 -8.39 -30.60 6.56
CA TYR A 272 -9.45 -29.81 7.14
C TYR A 272 -9.29 -29.80 8.67
N MET A 273 -9.45 -28.63 9.27
CA MET A 273 -9.48 -28.47 10.72
C MET A 273 -10.83 -27.87 11.12
N THR A 274 -11.49 -28.52 12.06
CA THR A 274 -12.69 -27.94 12.69
C THR A 274 -12.28 -27.25 13.97
N PHE A 275 -12.84 -26.08 14.22
CA PHE A 275 -12.75 -25.41 15.52
C PHE A 275 -13.78 -26.08 16.43
N THR A 276 -13.33 -26.87 17.40
CA THR A 276 -14.16 -27.51 18.46
C THR A 276 -13.96 -26.76 19.75
#